data_86a794260c4e85792596dbb68eafe806
#
_entry.id   86a794260c4e85792596dbb68eafe806
#
_cell.length_a   1.000
_cell.length_b   1.000
_cell.length_c   1.000
_cell.angle_alpha   90.00
_cell.angle_beta   90.00
_cell.angle_gamma   90.00
#
_symmetry.space_group_name_H-M   'P 1'
#
loop_
_entity.id
_entity.type
_entity.pdbx_description
1 polymer ?
#
loop_
_entity_poly.entity_id
_entity_poly.type
_entity_poly.pdbx_seq_one_letter_code
_entity_poly.pdbx_strand_id
1 'polypeptide(L)'
;MSSALAILAFVAALVLAILIHELGHLVTAKRVGMKADRYFVGFGPTLWSTRRGETEYGVKALPLGGFVSIRGMSPLDERDAPVIDTVFSPAALDQAAHAADAEDPAIRAARQAEGATATVTPTEVITRFADGSPPLTQATLDHLDAELEKRGTPAELREHIVRRTRETARECDTRDQLLLSAHEIIRTEVGESRRLGDLAWRLERGDEGRFYHDRPPWQRALAIFMGPVTHIGIAVVLLFGLYTLLPLPTGEVTPEVGQVLEGSAAEEAGLEIGDRVLAVGDTTSEEFEVLREEIRTRPDEPVTVTVLRDGDEVELDLTPSAEEDPESGEVIGLAGFLPALEEQRLGPGAALQRATVGDDIDPNGGVVPMLRLSVQGLASIVSPAGIGDLVSTSVGAQERDPEGVVSLIGIASLAGQTAEQGTAGLYTFLFLLAYLNVFLFIFNLVPLPPFDGGHLAVLAVEKVGNLLRRLRGRQPDFTVDPRTITAVALPVIGLLLLVVIASFWLDITDPIRL
;
A
#
# COMPACT_ATOMS: atom_id res chain seq x y z
N MET A 1 -5.82 -26.62 -1.89
CA MET A 1 -5.90 -25.88 -0.59
C MET A 1 -7.37 -25.51 -0.40
N SER A 2 -7.96 -25.57 0.79
CA SER A 2 -9.37 -25.14 0.93
C SER A 2 -9.50 -23.64 0.67
N SER A 3 -10.60 -23.20 0.07
CA SER A 3 -10.87 -21.79 -0.25
C SER A 3 -10.70 -20.86 0.98
N ALA A 4 -11.14 -21.30 2.15
CA ALA A 4 -10.98 -20.54 3.40
C ALA A 4 -9.50 -20.33 3.78
N LEU A 5 -8.65 -21.34 3.61
CA LEU A 5 -7.22 -21.23 3.87
C LEU A 5 -6.53 -20.31 2.87
N ALA A 6 -6.95 -20.34 1.60
CA ALA A 6 -6.44 -19.44 0.57
C ALA A 6 -6.78 -17.98 0.86
N ILE A 7 -8.02 -17.70 1.25
CA ILE A 7 -8.45 -16.36 1.67
C ILE A 7 -7.62 -15.87 2.85
N LEU A 8 -7.45 -16.71 3.88
CA LEU A 8 -6.63 -16.37 5.05
C LEU A 8 -5.16 -16.10 4.67
N ALA A 9 -4.59 -16.94 3.80
CA ALA A 9 -3.23 -16.75 3.30
C ALA A 9 -3.07 -15.46 2.50
N PHE A 10 -4.08 -15.11 1.66
CA PHE A 10 -4.10 -13.87 0.90
C PHE A 10 -4.12 -12.64 1.81
N VAL A 11 -5.00 -12.64 2.81
CA VAL A 11 -5.08 -11.55 3.81
C VAL A 11 -3.77 -11.43 4.60
N ALA A 12 -3.19 -12.56 5.02
CA ALA A 12 -1.91 -12.56 5.73
C ALA A 12 -0.77 -12.01 4.86
N ALA A 13 -0.72 -12.38 3.57
CA ALA A 13 0.25 -11.87 2.62
C ALA A 13 0.09 -10.36 2.38
N LEU A 14 -1.16 -9.86 2.31
CA LEU A 14 -1.46 -8.43 2.20
C LEU A 14 -0.98 -7.66 3.44
N VAL A 15 -1.28 -8.17 4.64
CA VAL A 15 -0.79 -7.56 5.90
C VAL A 15 0.74 -7.52 5.92
N LEU A 16 1.40 -8.60 5.48
CA LEU A 16 2.86 -8.65 5.37
C LEU A 16 3.40 -7.62 4.36
N ALA A 17 2.73 -7.45 3.21
CA ALA A 17 3.11 -6.45 2.21
C ALA A 17 3.03 -5.02 2.78
N ILE A 18 1.98 -4.70 3.53
CA ILE A 18 1.84 -3.42 4.22
C ILE A 18 2.95 -3.23 5.26
N LEU A 19 3.31 -4.27 6.02
CA LEU A 19 4.43 -4.22 6.96
C LEU A 19 5.75 -3.90 6.28
N ILE A 20 6.04 -4.54 5.14
CA ILE A 20 7.24 -4.29 4.36
C ILE A 20 7.22 -2.87 3.80
N HIS A 21 6.05 -2.36 3.41
CA HIS A 21 5.86 -0.97 2.99
C HIS A 21 6.27 0.01 4.10
N GLU A 22 5.73 -0.13 5.29
CA GLU A 22 6.08 0.70 6.45
C GLU A 22 7.56 0.56 6.83
N LEU A 23 8.12 -0.64 6.68
CA LEU A 23 9.54 -0.89 6.90
C LEU A 23 10.41 -0.12 5.90
N GLY A 24 9.96 0.05 4.66
CA GLY A 24 10.60 0.88 3.64
C GLY A 24 10.80 2.32 4.12
N HIS A 25 9.75 2.93 4.65
CA HIS A 25 9.81 4.26 5.27
C HIS A 25 10.76 4.30 6.46
N LEU A 26 10.62 3.37 7.40
CA LEU A 26 11.43 3.30 8.62
C LEU A 26 12.92 3.19 8.32
N VAL A 27 13.30 2.22 7.50
CA VAL A 27 14.71 1.93 7.17
C VAL A 27 15.34 3.13 6.48
N THR A 28 14.61 3.73 5.54
CA THR A 28 15.11 4.88 4.79
C THR A 28 15.21 6.12 5.65
N ALA A 29 14.19 6.43 6.46
CA ALA A 29 14.23 7.54 7.41
C ALA A 29 15.43 7.43 8.35
N LYS A 30 15.69 6.26 8.92
CA LYS A 30 16.84 6.02 9.79
C LYS A 30 18.18 6.15 9.05
N ARG A 31 18.29 5.63 7.82
CA ARG A 31 19.51 5.74 7.01
C ARG A 31 19.87 7.17 6.67
N VAL A 32 18.88 8.04 6.47
CA VAL A 32 19.12 9.47 6.24
C VAL A 32 19.17 10.27 7.55
N GLY A 33 19.19 9.59 8.71
CA GLY A 33 19.37 10.18 10.04
C GLY A 33 18.13 10.87 10.62
N MET A 34 16.93 10.58 10.10
CA MET A 34 15.68 11.00 10.71
C MET A 34 15.38 10.17 11.96
N LYS A 35 14.71 10.77 12.94
CA LYS A 35 14.23 10.05 14.10
C LYS A 35 12.86 9.44 13.81
N ALA A 36 12.76 8.12 13.97
CA ALA A 36 11.52 7.38 13.89
C ALA A 36 11.17 6.87 15.28
N ASP A 37 10.06 7.37 15.83
CA ASP A 37 9.67 7.07 17.22
C ASP A 37 8.90 5.75 17.32
N ARG A 38 8.04 5.44 16.34
CA ARG A 38 7.15 4.28 16.37
C ARG A 38 7.10 3.57 15.03
N TYR A 39 7.00 2.24 15.10
CA TYR A 39 6.69 1.35 14.00
C TYR A 39 5.65 0.33 14.49
N PHE A 40 4.43 0.46 14.02
CA PHE A 40 3.32 -0.36 14.48
C PHE A 40 2.58 -1.04 13.34
N VAL A 41 2.13 -2.27 13.62
CA VAL A 41 1.21 -3.02 12.79
C VAL A 41 -0.19 -2.82 13.34
N GLY A 42 -1.13 -2.41 12.48
CA GLY A 42 -2.52 -2.23 12.85
C GLY A 42 -2.83 -0.90 13.52
N PHE A 43 -4.09 -0.76 13.89
CA PHE A 43 -4.67 0.41 14.56
C PHE A 43 -5.40 0.02 15.84
N GLY A 44 -5.81 1.01 16.64
CA GLY A 44 -6.53 0.80 17.89
C GLY A 44 -5.61 0.53 19.09
N PRO A 45 -6.10 -0.15 20.14
CA PRO A 45 -5.32 -0.41 21.35
C PRO A 45 -4.10 -1.29 21.09
N THR A 46 -2.98 -0.96 21.75
CA THR A 46 -1.74 -1.73 21.64
C THR A 46 -1.87 -3.07 22.35
N LEU A 47 -1.68 -4.17 21.61
CA LEU A 47 -1.67 -5.52 22.16
C LEU A 47 -0.29 -5.89 22.73
N TRP A 48 0.76 -5.46 22.03
CA TRP A 48 2.15 -5.71 22.42
C TRP A 48 3.05 -4.63 21.83
N SER A 49 4.06 -4.20 22.60
CA SER A 49 5.12 -3.36 22.10
C SER A 49 6.46 -3.64 22.77
N THR A 50 7.54 -3.32 22.09
CA THR A 50 8.90 -3.38 22.61
C THR A 50 9.72 -2.21 22.07
N ARG A 51 10.62 -1.66 22.89
CA ARG A 51 11.49 -0.56 22.49
C ARG A 51 12.88 -1.08 22.16
N ARG A 52 13.36 -0.77 20.94
CA ARG A 52 14.74 -1.04 20.53
C ARG A 52 15.38 0.27 20.09
N GLY A 53 16.35 0.72 20.87
CA GLY A 53 16.95 2.05 20.70
C GLY A 53 15.91 3.15 20.86
N GLU A 54 15.80 4.02 19.88
CA GLU A 54 14.87 5.15 19.89
C GLU A 54 13.46 4.82 19.36
N THR A 55 13.26 3.64 18.76
CA THR A 55 12.00 3.26 18.11
C THR A 55 11.24 2.24 18.96
N GLU A 56 9.96 2.49 19.15
CA GLU A 56 9.01 1.53 19.70
C GLU A 56 8.38 0.72 18.56
N TYR A 57 8.46 -0.61 18.65
CA TYR A 57 7.88 -1.56 17.72
C TYR A 57 6.70 -2.24 18.38
N GLY A 58 5.57 -2.39 17.67
CA GLY A 58 4.42 -3.01 18.31
C GLY A 58 3.34 -3.47 17.35
N VAL A 59 2.35 -4.16 17.93
CA VAL A 59 1.16 -4.69 17.25
C VAL A 59 -0.07 -4.16 17.96
N LYS A 60 -1.05 -3.72 17.18
CA LYS A 60 -2.33 -3.20 17.64
C LYS A 60 -3.47 -4.16 17.29
N ALA A 61 -4.64 -3.95 17.89
CA ALA A 61 -5.75 -4.91 17.85
C ALA A 61 -6.39 -5.07 16.47
N LEU A 62 -6.40 -4.04 15.64
CA LEU A 62 -7.01 -4.09 14.31
C LEU A 62 -5.91 -4.19 13.25
N PRO A 63 -5.69 -5.37 12.62
CA PRO A 63 -4.60 -5.59 11.65
C PRO A 63 -4.91 -4.99 10.27
N LEU A 64 -5.52 -3.81 10.23
CA LEU A 64 -5.91 -3.10 9.02
C LEU A 64 -4.86 -2.03 8.65
N GLY A 65 -3.62 -2.46 8.37
CA GLY A 65 -2.55 -1.55 7.99
C GLY A 65 -1.41 -1.48 8.99
N GLY A 66 -0.62 -0.40 8.91
CA GLY A 66 0.50 -0.10 9.80
C GLY A 66 0.81 1.38 9.74
N PHE A 67 1.79 1.83 10.53
CA PHE A 67 2.31 3.18 10.42
C PHE A 67 3.71 3.31 10.98
N VAL A 68 4.46 4.24 10.41
CA VAL A 68 5.73 4.74 10.94
C VAL A 68 5.55 6.18 11.38
N SER A 69 5.89 6.48 12.63
CA SER A 69 5.94 7.85 13.12
C SER A 69 7.35 8.39 12.93
N ILE A 70 7.54 9.18 11.88
CA ILE A 70 8.78 9.93 11.64
C ILE A 70 8.59 11.31 12.25
N ARG A 71 9.45 11.68 13.17
CA ARG A 71 9.34 12.93 13.93
C ARG A 71 9.34 14.16 13.02
N GLY A 72 8.34 15.02 13.19
CA GLY A 72 8.15 16.23 12.40
C GLY A 72 7.57 16.01 10.99
N MET A 73 7.10 14.81 10.65
CA MET A 73 6.39 14.54 9.40
C MET A 73 4.90 14.88 9.50
N SER A 74 4.28 14.54 10.63
CA SER A 74 2.89 14.88 10.90
C SER A 74 2.76 16.28 11.51
N PRO A 75 1.70 17.03 11.17
CA PRO A 75 1.33 18.25 11.87
C PRO A 75 0.91 18.02 13.32
N LEU A 76 0.46 16.80 13.61
CA LEU A 76 0.12 16.33 14.94
C LEU A 76 1.39 15.78 15.58
N ASP A 77 2.25 16.67 16.06
CA ASP A 77 3.38 16.25 16.86
C ASP A 77 2.89 15.76 18.24
N GLU A 78 3.74 15.06 18.98
CA GLU A 78 3.40 14.30 20.19
C GLU A 78 2.60 15.04 21.29
N ARG A 79 2.41 16.34 21.19
CA ARG A 79 1.46 17.08 22.02
C ARG A 79 0.00 16.75 21.70
N ASP A 80 -0.24 16.36 20.43
CA ASP A 80 -1.54 16.04 19.88
C ASP A 80 -1.62 14.56 19.43
N ALA A 81 -0.54 13.80 19.62
CA ALA A 81 -0.61 12.38 19.45
C ALA A 81 -1.38 11.83 20.63
N PRO A 82 -2.53 11.48 20.51
CA PRO A 82 -3.05 10.49 19.61
C PRO A 82 -4.52 10.69 19.24
N VAL A 83 -4.83 11.58 18.35
CA VAL A 83 -6.23 11.73 17.97
C VAL A 83 -6.74 10.41 17.36
N ILE A 84 -5.89 9.67 16.64
CA ILE A 84 -6.30 8.36 16.08
C ILE A 84 -6.28 7.27 17.16
N ASP A 85 -5.28 7.25 18.05
CA ASP A 85 -5.23 6.27 19.14
C ASP A 85 -6.27 6.56 20.23
N THR A 86 -6.65 7.84 20.43
CA THR A 86 -7.68 8.24 21.39
C THR A 86 -9.09 8.16 20.82
N VAL A 87 -9.32 8.44 19.54
CA VAL A 87 -10.68 8.35 18.95
C VAL A 87 -11.23 6.92 18.98
N PHE A 88 -10.36 5.91 18.91
CA PHE A 88 -10.76 4.50 18.95
C PHE A 88 -10.39 3.76 20.25
N SER A 89 -9.81 4.43 21.25
CA SER A 89 -9.58 3.79 22.55
C SER A 89 -10.89 3.76 23.37
N PRO A 90 -11.17 2.68 24.12
CA PRO A 90 -12.32 2.65 25.03
C PRO A 90 -12.34 3.82 26.01
N ALA A 91 -11.18 4.27 26.46
CA ALA A 91 -11.03 5.44 27.33
C ALA A 91 -11.37 6.76 26.64
N ALA A 92 -11.12 6.89 25.33
CA ALA A 92 -11.47 8.10 24.57
C ALA A 92 -12.94 8.15 24.20
N LEU A 93 -13.54 6.99 23.91
CA LEU A 93 -14.99 6.89 23.72
C LEU A 93 -15.72 7.19 25.02
N ASP A 94 -15.17 6.77 26.16
CA ASP A 94 -15.72 7.06 27.49
C ASP A 94 -15.53 8.53 27.87
N GLN A 95 -14.36 9.12 27.57
CA GLN A 95 -14.09 10.56 27.74
C GLN A 95 -14.94 11.43 26.80
N ALA A 96 -15.15 11.01 25.55
CA ALA A 96 -16.03 11.72 24.62
C ALA A 96 -17.51 11.66 25.08
N ALA A 97 -17.93 10.52 25.64
CA ALA A 97 -19.25 10.38 26.24
C ALA A 97 -19.42 11.25 27.51
N HIS A 98 -18.36 11.37 28.32
CA HIS A 98 -18.36 12.21 29.53
C HIS A 98 -18.11 13.71 29.24
N ALA A 99 -17.38 14.06 28.17
CA ALA A 99 -17.21 15.46 27.76
C ALA A 99 -18.48 16.08 27.17
N ALA A 100 -19.43 15.25 26.72
CA ALA A 100 -20.74 15.73 26.29
C ALA A 100 -21.67 16.09 27.47
N ASP A 101 -21.40 15.60 28.68
CA ASP A 101 -22.32 15.73 29.83
C ASP A 101 -21.78 16.53 31.05
N ALA A 102 -20.50 16.87 31.14
CA ALA A 102 -20.01 17.68 32.24
C ALA A 102 -18.63 18.35 31.95
N GLU A 103 -18.53 19.65 32.15
CA GLU A 103 -17.25 20.28 32.45
C GLU A 103 -16.67 19.67 33.73
N ASP A 104 -15.79 18.68 33.57
CA ASP A 104 -15.13 18.00 34.68
C ASP A 104 -14.41 19.02 35.57
N PRO A 105 -14.68 19.03 36.91
CA PRO A 105 -13.99 19.88 37.86
C PRO A 105 -12.45 19.71 37.82
N ALA A 106 -11.95 18.54 37.41
CA ALA A 106 -10.51 18.29 37.25
C ALA A 106 -9.93 19.00 36.00
N ILE A 107 -10.69 19.08 34.89
CA ILE A 107 -10.31 19.86 33.70
C ILE A 107 -10.38 21.36 34.02
N ARG A 108 -11.34 21.81 34.82
CA ARG A 108 -11.42 23.19 35.30
C ARG A 108 -10.27 23.52 36.27
N ALA A 109 -9.92 22.58 37.14
CA ALA A 109 -8.75 22.71 38.03
C ALA A 109 -7.43 22.67 37.26
N ALA A 110 -7.31 21.84 36.22
CA ALA A 110 -6.14 21.78 35.33
C ALA A 110 -6.01 23.09 34.50
N ARG A 111 -7.11 23.64 33.95
CA ARG A 111 -7.11 24.94 33.25
C ARG A 111 -6.83 26.11 34.18
N GLN A 112 -7.24 26.04 35.45
CA GLN A 112 -6.90 27.03 36.46
C GLN A 112 -5.46 26.85 36.94
N ALA A 113 -4.89 25.63 36.92
CA ALA A 113 -3.50 25.36 37.19
C ALA A 113 -2.57 25.64 35.97
N GLU A 114 -3.09 25.57 34.72
CA GLU A 114 -2.38 26.04 33.53
C GLU A 114 -2.23 27.56 33.44
N GLY A 115 -3.05 28.33 34.17
CA GLY A 115 -2.81 29.74 34.47
C GLY A 115 -1.71 29.96 35.50
N ALA A 116 -1.31 28.92 36.20
CA ALA A 116 -0.17 28.88 37.10
C ALA A 116 0.78 27.78 36.59
N THR A 117 1.74 28.18 35.74
CA THR A 117 2.95 27.41 35.40
C THR A 117 2.83 25.90 35.61
N ALA A 118 2.79 25.15 34.50
CA ALA A 118 3.13 23.72 34.53
C ALA A 118 4.59 23.63 35.03
N THR A 119 4.76 23.59 36.31
CA THR A 119 6.02 23.27 36.97
C THR A 119 6.30 21.81 36.64
N VAL A 120 7.12 21.58 35.59
CA VAL A 120 8.02 20.42 35.61
C VAL A 120 8.69 20.52 36.97
N THR A 121 8.44 19.56 37.85
CA THR A 121 8.95 19.62 39.23
C THR A 121 10.45 19.85 39.15
N PRO A 122 11.01 20.86 39.89
CA PRO A 122 12.44 21.16 39.84
C PRO A 122 13.34 19.95 40.08
N THR A 123 12.82 18.91 40.71
CA THR A 123 13.51 17.67 41.06
C THR A 123 13.81 16.79 39.83
N GLU A 124 12.98 16.77 38.79
CA GLU A 124 13.22 15.97 37.60
C GLU A 124 14.23 16.61 36.65
N VAL A 125 14.27 17.91 36.61
CA VAL A 125 15.25 18.69 35.85
C VAL A 125 16.63 18.62 36.52
N ILE A 126 16.70 18.68 37.84
CA ILE A 126 17.94 18.60 38.62
C ILE A 126 18.57 17.20 38.56
N THR A 127 17.79 16.13 38.53
CA THR A 127 18.31 14.74 38.44
C THR A 127 18.89 14.36 37.08
N ARG A 128 18.48 15.00 35.99
CA ARG A 128 19.06 14.76 34.66
C ARG A 128 20.42 15.41 34.43
N PHE A 129 20.80 16.41 35.20
CA PHE A 129 22.04 17.20 35.07
C PHE A 129 22.94 17.15 36.31
N ALA A 130 22.77 16.14 37.14
CA ALA A 130 23.73 15.82 38.20
C ALA A 130 25.15 15.43 37.66
N ASP A 131 25.33 15.46 36.34
CA ASP A 131 26.58 15.16 35.64
C ASP A 131 27.57 16.35 35.55
N GLY A 132 27.26 17.49 36.19
CA GLY A 132 28.18 18.61 36.26
C GLY A 132 28.25 19.49 35.01
N SER A 133 27.27 19.45 34.14
CA SER A 133 27.18 20.34 32.97
C SER A 133 27.19 21.81 33.42
N PRO A 134 27.95 22.70 32.77
CA PRO A 134 28.13 24.07 33.24
C PRO A 134 26.82 24.87 33.17
N PRO A 135 26.60 25.77 34.13
CA PRO A 135 25.49 26.70 34.09
C PRO A 135 25.58 27.56 32.83
N LEU A 136 24.47 28.07 32.42
CA LEU A 136 24.20 28.97 31.33
C LEU A 136 25.40 29.74 30.80
N THR A 137 25.86 29.34 29.64
CA THR A 137 26.95 30.04 28.98
C THR A 137 26.40 30.92 27.87
N GLN A 138 27.08 31.99 27.53
CA GLN A 138 26.83 32.81 26.35
C GLN A 138 26.66 31.91 25.09
N ALA A 139 27.37 30.79 25.02
CA ALA A 139 27.29 29.79 23.98
C ALA A 139 25.86 29.20 23.77
N THR A 140 25.06 29.07 24.85
CA THR A 140 23.66 28.61 24.74
C THR A 140 22.76 29.66 24.10
N LEU A 141 22.98 30.93 24.44
CA LEU A 141 22.25 32.06 23.84
C LEU A 141 22.66 32.29 22.38
N ASP A 142 23.95 32.15 22.07
CA ASP A 142 24.48 32.25 20.72
C ASP A 142 23.94 31.10 19.83
N HIS A 143 23.82 29.90 20.40
CA HIS A 143 23.21 28.77 19.72
C HIS A 143 21.71 28.98 19.44
N LEU A 144 20.97 29.52 20.43
CA LEU A 144 19.56 29.90 20.25
C LEU A 144 19.39 30.95 19.14
N ASP A 145 20.25 31.99 19.14
CA ASP A 145 20.23 33.04 18.12
C ASP A 145 20.49 32.49 16.72
N ALA A 146 21.50 31.62 16.57
CA ALA A 146 21.85 30.99 15.32
C ALA A 146 20.70 30.06 14.78
N GLU A 147 20.02 29.34 15.66
CA GLU A 147 18.88 28.50 15.28
C GLU A 147 17.65 29.32 14.86
N LEU A 148 17.38 30.43 15.55
CA LEU A 148 16.34 31.38 15.15
C LEU A 148 16.65 32.03 13.79
N GLU A 149 17.92 32.33 13.51
CA GLU A 149 18.37 32.88 12.23
C GLU A 149 18.19 31.88 11.08
N LYS A 150 18.63 30.65 11.25
CA LYS A 150 18.42 29.57 10.25
C LYS A 150 16.96 29.41 9.86
N ARG A 151 16.03 29.72 10.74
CA ARG A 151 14.58 29.62 10.53
C ARG A 151 13.97 30.86 9.91
N GLY A 152 14.78 31.87 9.61
CA GLY A 152 14.33 33.12 9.00
C GLY A 152 13.52 33.99 9.97
N THR A 153 13.73 33.86 11.29
CA THR A 153 13.11 34.73 12.27
C THR A 153 13.59 36.15 12.04
N PRO A 154 12.69 37.16 11.96
CA PRO A 154 13.10 38.56 11.81
C PRO A 154 14.08 39.00 12.88
N ALA A 155 15.08 39.81 12.51
CA ALA A 155 16.16 40.19 13.41
C ALA A 155 15.66 40.82 14.72
N GLU A 156 14.66 41.71 14.65
CA GLU A 156 14.07 42.37 15.81
C GLU A 156 13.40 41.35 16.76
N LEU A 157 12.71 40.34 16.22
CA LEU A 157 12.06 39.32 17.03
C LEU A 157 13.08 38.36 17.63
N ARG A 158 14.13 38.01 16.88
CA ARG A 158 15.26 37.21 17.34
C ARG A 158 15.98 37.89 18.52
N GLU A 159 16.30 39.14 18.36
CA GLU A 159 16.93 39.96 19.42
C GLU A 159 16.03 40.05 20.66
N HIS A 160 14.73 40.22 20.47
CA HIS A 160 13.74 40.21 21.56
C HIS A 160 13.74 38.89 22.32
N ILE A 161 13.64 37.75 21.63
CA ILE A 161 13.64 36.42 22.25
C ILE A 161 14.94 36.18 23.01
N VAL A 162 16.09 36.43 22.39
CA VAL A 162 17.41 36.23 23.03
C VAL A 162 17.57 37.13 24.25
N ARG A 163 17.16 38.39 24.17
CA ARG A 163 17.21 39.33 25.29
C ARG A 163 16.33 38.87 26.46
N ARG A 164 15.07 38.51 26.19
CA ARG A 164 14.14 38.01 27.21
C ARG A 164 14.64 36.72 27.85
N THR A 165 15.18 35.82 27.05
CA THR A 165 15.80 34.58 27.54
C THR A 165 17.02 34.89 28.41
N ARG A 166 17.82 35.90 28.08
CA ARG A 166 18.97 36.37 28.91
C ARG A 166 18.52 37.00 30.24
N GLU A 167 17.39 37.70 30.24
CA GLU A 167 16.84 38.28 31.48
C GLU A 167 16.38 37.19 32.45
N THR A 168 15.65 36.17 31.95
CA THR A 168 15.21 35.00 32.74
C THR A 168 16.37 34.09 33.11
N ALA A 169 17.49 34.16 32.39
CA ALA A 169 18.70 33.42 32.67
C ALA A 169 19.25 33.60 34.08
N ARG A 170 19.02 34.77 34.70
CA ARG A 170 19.44 35.07 36.05
C ARG A 170 18.72 34.26 37.12
N GLU A 171 17.58 33.67 36.76
CA GLU A 171 16.73 32.88 37.63
C GLU A 171 16.88 31.37 37.35
N CYS A 172 17.73 31.00 36.36
CA CYS A 172 17.92 29.63 35.92
C CYS A 172 19.27 29.08 36.40
N ASP A 173 19.26 27.95 37.08
CA ASP A 173 20.46 27.27 37.55
C ASP A 173 21.03 26.27 36.53
N THR A 174 20.24 25.90 35.50
CA THR A 174 20.62 24.90 34.52
C THR A 174 20.31 25.34 33.08
N ARG A 175 21.03 24.75 32.11
CA ARG A 175 20.79 24.95 30.68
C ARG A 175 19.34 24.66 30.30
N ASP A 176 18.73 23.63 30.88
CA ASP A 176 17.35 23.20 30.57
C ASP A 176 16.32 24.19 31.10
N GLN A 177 16.51 24.74 32.29
CA GLN A 177 15.63 25.79 32.80
C GLN A 177 15.62 27.00 31.85
N LEU A 178 16.78 27.33 31.25
CA LEU A 178 16.83 28.38 30.23
C LEU A 178 16.10 28.02 28.95
N LEU A 179 16.31 26.82 28.44
CA LEU A 179 15.63 26.37 27.21
C LEU A 179 14.11 26.27 27.42
N LEU A 180 13.68 25.89 28.63
CA LEU A 180 12.27 25.93 29.02
C LEU A 180 11.74 27.38 29.09
N SER A 181 12.52 28.32 29.63
CA SER A 181 12.13 29.73 29.65
C SER A 181 12.12 30.35 28.26
N ALA A 182 13.06 29.99 27.37
CA ALA A 182 13.02 30.39 25.97
C ALA A 182 11.78 29.83 25.25
N HIS A 183 11.43 28.61 25.54
CA HIS A 183 10.19 27.99 25.07
C HIS A 183 8.97 28.79 25.53
N GLU A 184 8.88 29.10 26.81
CA GLU A 184 7.78 29.86 27.40
C GLU A 184 7.65 31.26 26.77
N ILE A 185 8.76 31.97 26.60
CA ILE A 185 8.81 33.27 25.92
C ILE A 185 8.31 33.18 24.48
N ILE A 186 8.78 32.18 23.72
CA ILE A 186 8.35 31.97 22.34
C ILE A 186 6.83 31.67 22.31
N ARG A 187 6.34 30.87 23.22
CA ARG A 187 4.92 30.49 23.29
C ARG A 187 4.01 31.65 23.67
N THR A 188 4.42 32.44 24.66
CA THR A 188 3.56 33.48 25.26
C THR A 188 3.68 34.84 24.58
N GLU A 189 4.90 35.25 24.19
CA GLU A 189 5.15 36.61 23.69
C GLU A 189 5.17 36.69 22.15
N VAL A 190 5.51 35.61 21.47
CA VAL A 190 5.62 35.56 19.99
C VAL A 190 4.36 35.02 19.32
N GLY A 191 3.51 34.37 20.11
CA GLY A 191 2.29 33.74 19.63
C GLY A 191 2.57 32.45 18.85
N GLU A 192 1.51 31.80 18.34
CA GLU A 192 1.55 30.52 17.63
C GLU A 192 2.22 30.58 16.25
N SER A 193 3.44 31.10 16.17
CA SER A 193 4.26 30.82 15.00
C SER A 193 4.70 29.36 15.09
N ARG A 194 4.10 28.51 14.29
CA ARG A 194 4.36 27.07 14.23
C ARG A 194 5.84 26.72 14.18
N ARG A 195 6.65 27.50 13.42
CA ARG A 195 8.09 27.29 13.31
C ARG A 195 8.84 27.53 14.61
N LEU A 196 8.39 28.50 15.40
CA LEU A 196 9.00 28.82 16.67
C LEU A 196 8.55 27.87 17.79
N GLY A 197 7.30 27.39 17.74
CA GLY A 197 6.83 26.31 18.59
C GLY A 197 7.60 25.01 18.38
N ASP A 198 7.81 24.62 17.12
CA ASP A 198 8.64 23.47 16.76
C ASP A 198 10.10 23.62 17.24
N LEU A 199 10.67 24.82 17.16
CA LEU A 199 12.02 25.08 17.65
C LEU A 199 12.11 24.90 19.16
N ALA A 200 11.21 25.51 19.91
CA ALA A 200 11.18 25.42 21.36
C ALA A 200 11.10 23.96 21.83
N TRP A 201 10.23 23.18 21.22
CA TRP A 201 10.04 21.76 21.54
C TRP A 201 11.28 20.88 21.19
N ARG A 202 12.03 21.24 20.13
CA ARG A 202 13.28 20.55 19.75
C ARG A 202 14.42 20.85 20.70
N LEU A 203 14.54 22.12 21.12
CA LEU A 203 15.54 22.54 22.08
C LEU A 203 15.34 21.81 23.40
N GLU A 204 14.10 21.63 23.83
CA GLU A 204 13.75 20.90 25.05
C GLU A 204 14.22 19.42 25.01
N ARG A 205 14.21 18.78 23.82
CA ARG A 205 14.51 17.35 23.70
C ARG A 205 15.88 16.99 23.15
N GLY A 206 16.68 17.97 22.73
CA GLY A 206 18.02 17.72 22.18
C GLY A 206 18.03 16.93 20.87
N ASP A 207 16.91 16.88 20.12
CA ASP A 207 16.77 16.15 18.84
C ASP A 207 17.06 17.05 17.63
N GLU A 208 17.90 18.05 17.78
CA GLU A 208 18.24 19.00 16.71
C GLU A 208 18.77 18.30 15.46
N GLY A 209 18.28 18.75 14.31
CA GLY A 209 18.71 18.25 13.00
C GLY A 209 18.20 16.84 12.64
N ARG A 210 17.39 16.18 13.49
CA ARG A 210 16.89 14.82 13.25
C ARG A 210 15.42 14.75 12.84
N PHE A 211 14.76 15.90 12.72
CA PHE A 211 13.38 15.97 12.30
C PHE A 211 13.25 15.86 10.78
N TYR A 212 12.10 15.39 10.33
CA TYR A 212 11.77 15.34 8.92
C TYR A 212 11.98 16.69 8.22
N HIS A 213 11.57 17.81 8.83
CA HIS A 213 11.73 19.14 8.26
C HIS A 213 13.18 19.62 8.17
N ASP A 214 14.07 19.10 9.02
CA ASP A 214 15.49 19.49 9.03
C ASP A 214 16.26 18.90 7.86
N ARG A 215 15.69 17.87 7.22
CA ARG A 215 16.35 17.17 6.13
C ARG A 215 16.13 17.87 4.79
N PRO A 216 17.12 17.80 3.90
CA PRO A 216 16.96 18.34 2.56
C PRO A 216 15.80 17.63 1.82
N PRO A 217 15.11 18.35 0.90
CA PRO A 217 13.91 17.84 0.26
C PRO A 217 14.05 16.46 -0.39
N TRP A 218 15.24 16.14 -0.96
CA TRP A 218 15.48 14.84 -1.57
C TRP A 218 15.51 13.69 -0.57
N GLN A 219 16.02 13.92 0.68
CA GLN A 219 15.99 12.89 1.73
C GLN A 219 14.57 12.68 2.24
N ARG A 220 13.80 13.76 2.37
CA ARG A 220 12.37 13.69 2.72
C ARG A 220 11.58 12.92 1.67
N ALA A 221 11.78 13.24 0.39
CA ALA A 221 11.15 12.53 -0.72
C ALA A 221 11.56 11.05 -0.76
N LEU A 222 12.84 10.75 -0.54
CA LEU A 222 13.34 9.38 -0.53
C LEU A 222 12.70 8.55 0.60
N ALA A 223 12.59 9.11 1.82
CA ALA A 223 11.97 8.44 2.95
C ALA A 223 10.49 8.11 2.68
N ILE A 224 9.74 9.00 2.01
CA ILE A 224 8.35 8.77 1.62
C ILE A 224 8.28 7.75 0.47
N PHE A 225 9.08 7.91 -0.58
CA PHE A 225 8.99 7.11 -1.81
C PHE A 225 9.37 5.64 -1.61
N MET A 226 10.24 5.34 -0.63
CA MET A 226 10.73 3.97 -0.40
C MET A 226 9.69 3.03 0.18
N GLY A 227 8.63 3.52 0.83
CA GLY A 227 7.48 2.70 1.18
C GLY A 227 6.83 2.08 -0.06
N PRO A 228 6.26 2.89 -0.97
CA PRO A 228 5.71 2.39 -2.23
C PRO A 228 6.66 1.47 -3.00
N VAL A 229 7.94 1.80 -3.13
CA VAL A 229 8.93 1.00 -3.88
C VAL A 229 9.03 -0.44 -3.37
N THR A 230 8.79 -0.69 -2.08
CA THR A 230 8.79 -2.06 -1.55
C THR A 230 7.74 -2.95 -2.19
N HIS A 231 6.59 -2.42 -2.58
CA HIS A 231 5.56 -3.17 -3.29
C HIS A 231 6.04 -3.68 -4.65
N ILE A 232 6.81 -2.87 -5.39
CA ILE A 232 7.44 -3.32 -6.64
C ILE A 232 8.43 -4.45 -6.37
N GLY A 233 9.25 -4.31 -5.30
CA GLY A 233 10.17 -5.38 -4.89
C GLY A 233 9.44 -6.69 -4.57
N ILE A 234 8.32 -6.62 -3.84
CA ILE A 234 7.48 -7.79 -3.52
C ILE A 234 6.92 -8.41 -4.80
N ALA A 235 6.36 -7.60 -5.71
CA ALA A 235 5.79 -8.08 -6.97
C ALA A 235 6.84 -8.80 -7.83
N VAL A 236 8.04 -8.22 -7.98
CA VAL A 236 9.14 -8.87 -8.72
C VAL A 236 9.53 -10.20 -8.08
N VAL A 237 9.65 -10.26 -6.74
CA VAL A 237 10.02 -11.51 -6.03
C VAL A 237 8.93 -12.57 -6.22
N LEU A 238 7.65 -12.21 -6.12
CA LEU A 238 6.54 -13.13 -6.32
C LEU A 238 6.50 -13.69 -7.75
N LEU A 239 6.57 -12.81 -8.76
CA LEU A 239 6.56 -13.22 -10.18
C LEU A 239 7.82 -14.00 -10.55
N PHE A 240 9.00 -13.59 -10.08
CA PHE A 240 10.23 -14.34 -10.31
C PHE A 240 10.15 -15.74 -9.70
N GLY A 241 9.64 -15.85 -8.45
CA GLY A 241 9.42 -17.15 -7.81
C GLY A 241 8.38 -17.99 -8.58
N LEU A 242 7.29 -17.38 -8.99
CA LEU A 242 6.24 -18.00 -9.80
C LEU A 242 6.83 -18.62 -11.09
N TYR A 243 7.58 -17.83 -11.86
CA TYR A 243 8.10 -18.19 -13.17
C TYR A 243 9.32 -19.14 -13.14
N THR A 244 10.02 -19.24 -12.00
CA THR A 244 11.12 -20.20 -11.84
C THR A 244 10.68 -21.52 -11.25
N LEU A 245 9.66 -21.51 -10.38
CA LEU A 245 9.29 -22.68 -9.60
C LEU A 245 8.17 -23.49 -10.24
N LEU A 246 7.23 -22.82 -10.92
CA LEU A 246 6.11 -23.49 -11.57
C LEU A 246 6.39 -23.71 -13.07
N PRO A 247 5.92 -24.83 -13.64
CA PRO A 247 5.89 -24.99 -15.08
C PRO A 247 4.87 -24.02 -15.68
N LEU A 248 5.18 -23.47 -16.84
CA LEU A 248 4.38 -22.45 -17.51
C LEU A 248 4.05 -22.89 -18.93
N PRO A 249 2.83 -22.60 -19.43
CA PRO A 249 2.50 -22.91 -20.81
C PRO A 249 3.40 -22.13 -21.76
N THR A 250 3.93 -22.83 -22.77
CA THR A 250 4.75 -22.24 -23.83
C THR A 250 3.92 -21.58 -24.92
N GLY A 251 2.59 -21.83 -24.94
CA GLY A 251 1.69 -21.46 -26.02
C GLY A 251 1.61 -22.51 -27.12
N GLU A 252 2.48 -23.52 -27.11
CA GLU A 252 2.40 -24.64 -28.02
C GLU A 252 1.38 -25.69 -27.53
N VAL A 253 0.54 -26.15 -28.41
CA VAL A 253 -0.46 -27.18 -28.09
C VAL A 253 0.16 -28.58 -28.28
N THR A 254 -0.18 -29.49 -27.37
CA THR A 254 0.22 -30.88 -27.45
C THR A 254 -0.98 -31.76 -27.91
N PRO A 255 -0.77 -32.94 -28.44
CA PRO A 255 -1.90 -33.86 -28.75
C PRO A 255 -2.48 -34.54 -27.50
N GLU A 256 -2.18 -34.03 -26.30
CA GLU A 256 -2.74 -34.49 -25.04
C GLU A 256 -4.03 -33.74 -24.72
N VAL A 257 -5.02 -34.44 -24.18
CA VAL A 257 -6.32 -33.87 -23.78
C VAL A 257 -6.17 -33.10 -22.48
N GLY A 258 -6.28 -31.78 -22.55
CA GLY A 258 -6.22 -30.89 -21.39
C GLY A 258 -7.58 -30.69 -20.71
N GLN A 259 -8.67 -30.70 -21.47
CA GLN A 259 -10.02 -30.53 -20.95
C GLN A 259 -11.02 -31.22 -21.86
N VAL A 260 -12.05 -31.86 -21.29
CA VAL A 260 -13.21 -32.39 -21.99
C VAL A 260 -14.43 -31.56 -21.62
N LEU A 261 -15.18 -31.08 -22.60
CA LEU A 261 -16.37 -30.26 -22.38
C LEU A 261 -17.57 -31.16 -22.03
N GLU A 262 -18.31 -30.76 -21.00
CA GLU A 262 -19.51 -31.50 -20.56
C GLU A 262 -20.57 -31.55 -21.65
N GLY A 263 -21.16 -32.74 -21.90
CA GLY A 263 -22.14 -32.98 -22.96
C GLY A 263 -21.55 -33.01 -24.37
N SER A 264 -20.23 -33.06 -24.53
CA SER A 264 -19.57 -33.10 -25.84
C SER A 264 -19.45 -34.52 -26.43
N ALA A 265 -19.18 -34.59 -27.73
CA ALA A 265 -18.89 -35.85 -28.43
C ALA A 265 -17.64 -36.56 -27.83
N ALA A 266 -16.67 -35.82 -27.33
CA ALA A 266 -15.49 -36.35 -26.65
C ALA A 266 -15.86 -37.03 -25.32
N GLU A 267 -16.74 -36.42 -24.53
CA GLU A 267 -17.22 -37.02 -23.28
C GLU A 267 -18.04 -38.28 -23.54
N GLU A 268 -18.95 -38.24 -24.53
CA GLU A 268 -19.77 -39.40 -24.93
C GLU A 268 -18.92 -40.56 -25.46
N ALA A 269 -17.83 -40.25 -26.15
CA ALA A 269 -16.86 -41.25 -26.63
C ALA A 269 -15.99 -41.83 -25.49
N GLY A 270 -16.01 -41.22 -24.30
CA GLY A 270 -15.21 -41.63 -23.15
C GLY A 270 -13.77 -41.16 -23.21
N LEU A 271 -13.50 -40.01 -23.85
CA LEU A 271 -12.20 -39.34 -23.81
C LEU A 271 -11.95 -38.77 -22.41
N GLU A 272 -10.75 -38.94 -21.89
CA GLU A 272 -10.39 -38.49 -20.53
C GLU A 272 -9.26 -37.47 -20.57
N ILE A 273 -9.20 -36.60 -19.54
CA ILE A 273 -8.08 -35.66 -19.38
C ILE A 273 -6.79 -36.46 -19.17
N GLY A 274 -5.74 -36.10 -19.91
CA GLY A 274 -4.46 -36.79 -19.90
C GLY A 274 -4.31 -37.84 -21.00
N ASP A 275 -5.36 -38.18 -21.77
CA ASP A 275 -5.26 -38.99 -22.96
C ASP A 275 -4.38 -38.30 -24.00
N ARG A 276 -3.43 -39.02 -24.58
CA ARG A 276 -2.65 -38.52 -25.71
C ARG A 276 -3.23 -39.07 -27.00
N VAL A 277 -3.82 -38.20 -27.83
CA VAL A 277 -4.35 -38.59 -29.12
C VAL A 277 -3.23 -38.96 -30.06
N LEU A 278 -3.22 -40.21 -30.53
CA LEU A 278 -2.23 -40.76 -31.44
C LEU A 278 -2.69 -40.73 -32.89
N ALA A 279 -3.98 -41.04 -33.12
CA ALA A 279 -4.56 -41.09 -34.46
C ALA A 279 -6.05 -40.74 -34.45
N VAL A 280 -6.53 -40.21 -35.57
CA VAL A 280 -7.95 -39.99 -35.88
C VAL A 280 -8.23 -40.67 -37.23
N GLY A 281 -9.02 -41.74 -37.24
CA GLY A 281 -9.18 -42.59 -38.40
C GLY A 281 -7.83 -43.17 -38.87
N ASP A 282 -7.48 -42.93 -40.11
CA ASP A 282 -6.24 -43.40 -40.72
C ASP A 282 -5.07 -42.37 -40.54
N THR A 283 -5.35 -41.18 -39.95
CA THR A 283 -4.38 -40.11 -39.82
C THR A 283 -3.68 -40.18 -38.45
N THR A 284 -2.38 -40.49 -38.47
CA THR A 284 -1.52 -40.50 -37.28
C THR A 284 -0.61 -39.28 -37.30
N SER A 285 -0.52 -38.52 -36.18
CA SER A 285 0.35 -37.34 -36.08
C SER A 285 0.76 -37.08 -34.64
N GLU A 286 1.94 -36.48 -34.45
CA GLU A 286 2.38 -35.89 -33.19
C GLU A 286 1.97 -34.40 -33.08
N GLU A 287 1.50 -33.80 -34.18
CA GLU A 287 1.02 -32.42 -34.22
C GLU A 287 -0.49 -32.40 -34.04
N PHE A 288 -0.97 -31.74 -33.02
CA PHE A 288 -2.38 -31.62 -32.69
C PHE A 288 -3.21 -31.01 -33.84
N GLU A 289 -2.66 -30.02 -34.55
CA GLU A 289 -3.35 -29.35 -35.64
C GLU A 289 -3.75 -30.31 -36.78
N VAL A 290 -2.91 -31.30 -37.08
CA VAL A 290 -3.19 -32.31 -38.09
C VAL A 290 -4.39 -33.21 -37.65
N LEU A 291 -4.38 -33.63 -36.38
CA LEU A 291 -5.45 -34.44 -35.79
C LEU A 291 -6.76 -33.65 -35.69
N ARG A 292 -6.69 -32.39 -35.34
CA ARG A 292 -7.81 -31.46 -35.26
C ARG A 292 -8.47 -31.29 -36.65
N GLU A 293 -7.68 -31.06 -37.68
CA GLU A 293 -8.19 -30.87 -39.04
C GLU A 293 -8.93 -32.14 -39.53
N GLU A 294 -8.42 -33.33 -39.20
CA GLU A 294 -9.11 -34.58 -39.53
C GLU A 294 -10.48 -34.70 -38.87
N ILE A 295 -10.61 -34.24 -37.61
CA ILE A 295 -11.89 -34.19 -36.89
C ILE A 295 -12.83 -33.14 -37.55
N ARG A 296 -12.31 -31.97 -37.91
CA ARG A 296 -13.10 -30.87 -38.52
C ARG A 296 -13.72 -31.25 -39.86
N THR A 297 -13.06 -32.11 -40.63
CA THR A 297 -13.58 -32.54 -41.94
C THR A 297 -14.70 -33.57 -41.85
N ARG A 298 -15.10 -34.04 -40.64
CA ARG A 298 -16.05 -35.14 -40.43
C ARG A 298 -17.25 -34.75 -39.54
N PRO A 299 -18.04 -33.71 -39.92
CA PRO A 299 -19.22 -33.36 -39.16
C PRO A 299 -20.25 -34.49 -39.20
N ASP A 300 -20.75 -34.93 -38.04
CA ASP A 300 -21.73 -36.03 -37.84
C ASP A 300 -21.29 -37.41 -38.41
N GLU A 301 -20.00 -37.55 -38.76
CA GLU A 301 -19.46 -38.83 -39.25
C GLU A 301 -18.65 -39.51 -38.13
N PRO A 302 -18.97 -40.80 -37.79
CA PRO A 302 -18.23 -41.51 -36.77
C PRO A 302 -16.79 -41.77 -37.22
N VAL A 303 -15.84 -41.54 -36.34
CA VAL A 303 -14.40 -41.77 -36.56
C VAL A 303 -13.80 -42.42 -35.31
N THR A 304 -12.93 -43.43 -35.52
CA THR A 304 -12.18 -44.05 -34.44
C THR A 304 -11.01 -43.15 -34.05
N VAL A 305 -10.93 -42.80 -32.80
CA VAL A 305 -9.82 -42.04 -32.22
C VAL A 305 -8.96 -42.99 -31.37
N THR A 306 -7.70 -43.13 -31.70
CA THR A 306 -6.74 -43.92 -30.91
C THR A 306 -6.02 -43.01 -29.95
N VAL A 307 -6.10 -43.31 -28.65
CA VAL A 307 -5.43 -42.56 -27.60
C VAL A 307 -4.47 -43.46 -26.81
N LEU A 308 -3.42 -42.86 -26.24
CA LEU A 308 -2.56 -43.48 -25.25
C LEU A 308 -3.04 -43.04 -23.86
N ARG A 309 -3.58 -44.00 -23.07
CA ARG A 309 -4.07 -43.82 -21.72
C ARG A 309 -3.27 -44.72 -20.77
N ASP A 310 -2.59 -44.17 -19.79
CA ASP A 310 -1.77 -44.91 -18.81
C ASP A 310 -0.74 -45.87 -19.42
N GLY A 311 -0.33 -45.62 -20.67
CA GLY A 311 0.65 -46.42 -21.39
C GLY A 311 0.04 -47.50 -22.31
N ASP A 312 -1.28 -47.63 -22.30
CA ASP A 312 -2.01 -48.56 -23.18
C ASP A 312 -2.74 -47.79 -24.31
N GLU A 313 -2.74 -48.36 -25.51
CA GLU A 313 -3.51 -47.82 -26.62
C GLU A 313 -4.99 -48.20 -26.46
N VAL A 314 -5.87 -47.20 -26.51
CA VAL A 314 -7.34 -47.35 -26.42
C VAL A 314 -7.96 -46.77 -27.67
N GLU A 315 -8.86 -47.55 -28.30
CA GLU A 315 -9.66 -47.08 -29.42
C GLU A 315 -11.02 -46.59 -28.91
N LEU A 316 -11.40 -45.38 -29.30
CA LEU A 316 -12.67 -44.75 -28.94
C LEU A 316 -13.42 -44.36 -30.21
N ASP A 317 -14.72 -44.67 -30.25
CA ASP A 317 -15.60 -44.26 -31.37
C ASP A 317 -16.18 -42.87 -31.05
N LEU A 318 -15.74 -41.86 -31.80
CA LEU A 318 -16.13 -40.45 -31.63
C LEU A 318 -16.96 -40.02 -32.85
N THR A 319 -18.10 -39.36 -32.61
CA THR A 319 -18.90 -38.75 -33.68
C THR A 319 -18.91 -37.23 -33.45
N PRO A 320 -18.06 -36.46 -34.16
CA PRO A 320 -17.99 -35.01 -33.98
C PRO A 320 -19.34 -34.36 -34.31
N SER A 321 -19.80 -33.43 -33.45
CA SER A 321 -21.01 -32.65 -33.71
C SER A 321 -20.81 -31.67 -34.87
N ALA A 322 -21.82 -31.53 -35.74
CA ALA A 322 -21.79 -30.55 -36.82
C ALA A 322 -22.07 -29.14 -36.26
N GLU A 323 -21.11 -28.24 -36.39
CA GLU A 323 -21.26 -26.84 -36.02
C GLU A 323 -20.81 -25.92 -37.15
N GLU A 324 -21.42 -24.73 -37.25
CA GLU A 324 -21.01 -23.69 -38.20
C GLU A 324 -19.82 -22.92 -37.64
N ASP A 325 -18.70 -22.93 -38.34
CA ASP A 325 -17.51 -22.16 -37.98
C ASP A 325 -17.83 -20.66 -38.10
N PRO A 326 -17.71 -19.88 -37.02
CA PRO A 326 -18.05 -18.45 -37.02
C PRO A 326 -17.22 -17.60 -37.98
N GLU A 327 -16.01 -18.04 -38.33
CA GLU A 327 -15.08 -17.28 -39.19
C GLU A 327 -15.30 -17.59 -40.66
N SER A 328 -15.48 -18.85 -41.00
CA SER A 328 -15.59 -19.28 -42.41
C SER A 328 -17.04 -19.49 -42.87
N GLY A 329 -17.99 -19.74 -41.95
CA GLY A 329 -19.36 -20.12 -42.25
C GLY A 329 -19.50 -21.54 -42.79
N GLU A 330 -18.46 -22.36 -42.72
CA GLU A 330 -18.47 -23.77 -43.13
C GLU A 330 -18.94 -24.65 -41.96
N VAL A 331 -19.63 -25.73 -42.28
CA VAL A 331 -20.00 -26.73 -41.28
C VAL A 331 -18.81 -27.64 -41.02
N ILE A 332 -18.36 -27.66 -39.77
CA ILE A 332 -17.20 -28.43 -39.30
C ILE A 332 -17.61 -29.44 -38.24
N GLY A 333 -16.81 -30.51 -38.10
CA GLY A 333 -16.94 -31.44 -36.98
C GLY A 333 -16.25 -30.89 -35.72
N LEU A 334 -16.98 -30.91 -34.59
CA LEU A 334 -16.44 -30.50 -33.29
C LEU A 334 -16.47 -31.67 -32.30
N ALA A 335 -15.31 -32.05 -31.77
CA ALA A 335 -15.22 -33.12 -30.78
C ALA A 335 -15.57 -32.65 -29.37
N GLY A 336 -15.27 -31.38 -29.03
CA GLY A 336 -15.55 -30.80 -27.73
C GLY A 336 -14.51 -31.15 -26.65
N PHE A 337 -13.25 -31.20 -27.02
CA PHE A 337 -12.14 -31.20 -26.07
C PHE A 337 -11.11 -30.12 -26.41
N LEU A 338 -10.35 -29.70 -25.43
CA LEU A 338 -9.24 -28.75 -25.61
C LEU A 338 -7.91 -29.47 -25.39
N PRO A 339 -6.90 -29.23 -26.25
CA PRO A 339 -5.57 -29.81 -26.08
C PRO A 339 -4.87 -29.23 -24.84
N ALA A 340 -3.99 -30.02 -24.26
CA ALA A 340 -3.08 -29.50 -23.25
C ALA A 340 -2.02 -28.60 -23.90
N LEU A 341 -1.60 -27.57 -23.17
CA LEU A 341 -0.48 -26.73 -23.58
C LEU A 341 0.83 -27.37 -23.12
N GLU A 342 1.88 -27.28 -23.95
CA GLU A 342 3.20 -27.67 -23.52
C GLU A 342 3.65 -26.78 -22.35
N GLU A 343 4.16 -27.42 -21.28
CA GLU A 343 4.61 -26.71 -20.10
C GLU A 343 6.14 -26.73 -20.01
N GLN A 344 6.73 -25.57 -19.78
CA GLN A 344 8.17 -25.42 -19.60
C GLN A 344 8.51 -24.61 -18.36
N ARG A 345 9.57 -24.98 -17.66
CA ARG A 345 10.16 -24.15 -16.59
C ARG A 345 11.15 -23.15 -17.16
N LEU A 346 10.98 -21.89 -16.80
CA LEU A 346 11.90 -20.85 -17.25
C LEU A 346 13.21 -20.89 -16.46
N GLY A 347 14.32 -20.71 -17.18
CA GLY A 347 15.59 -20.42 -16.53
C GLY A 347 15.57 -19.04 -15.81
N PRO A 348 16.44 -18.81 -14.79
CA PRO A 348 16.37 -17.60 -13.97
C PRO A 348 16.43 -16.27 -14.75
N GLY A 349 17.18 -16.23 -15.87
CA GLY A 349 17.24 -15.04 -16.71
C GLY A 349 15.93 -14.72 -17.42
N ALA A 350 15.29 -15.74 -18.06
CA ALA A 350 14.01 -15.61 -18.72
C ALA A 350 12.90 -15.31 -17.71
N ALA A 351 12.92 -15.96 -16.54
CA ALA A 351 11.97 -15.70 -15.46
C ALA A 351 12.05 -14.25 -14.95
N LEU A 352 13.26 -13.70 -14.79
CA LEU A 352 13.43 -12.30 -14.40
C LEU A 352 12.96 -11.34 -15.50
N GLN A 353 13.23 -11.64 -16.76
CA GLN A 353 12.72 -10.85 -17.89
C GLN A 353 11.20 -10.85 -17.88
N ARG A 354 10.53 -12.02 -17.85
CA ARG A 354 9.06 -12.13 -17.80
C ARG A 354 8.50 -11.39 -16.57
N ALA A 355 9.09 -11.57 -15.38
CA ALA A 355 8.67 -10.92 -14.15
C ALA A 355 8.75 -9.37 -14.20
N THR A 356 9.63 -8.83 -15.04
CA THR A 356 9.80 -7.37 -15.13
C THR A 356 9.06 -6.75 -16.31
N VAL A 357 9.30 -7.24 -17.52
CA VAL A 357 8.79 -6.62 -18.75
C VAL A 357 7.74 -7.45 -19.49
N GLY A 358 7.48 -8.67 -19.04
CA GLY A 358 6.68 -9.64 -19.79
C GLY A 358 7.49 -10.29 -20.92
N ASP A 359 6.84 -11.13 -21.72
CA ASP A 359 7.36 -11.73 -22.94
C ASP A 359 6.27 -11.87 -24.01
N ASP A 360 6.61 -12.55 -25.13
CA ASP A 360 5.68 -12.71 -26.25
C ASP A 360 4.50 -13.64 -25.91
N ILE A 361 4.65 -14.54 -24.94
CA ILE A 361 3.61 -15.49 -24.52
C ILE A 361 2.66 -14.82 -23.51
N ASP A 362 3.22 -14.08 -22.55
CA ASP A 362 2.47 -13.30 -21.58
C ASP A 362 2.92 -11.84 -21.56
N PRO A 363 2.44 -11.03 -22.51
CA PRO A 363 2.81 -9.61 -22.59
C PRO A 363 2.38 -8.79 -21.37
N ASN A 364 1.45 -9.30 -20.57
CA ASN A 364 0.94 -8.64 -19.37
C ASN A 364 1.51 -9.25 -18.06
N GLY A 365 2.32 -10.29 -18.14
CA GLY A 365 2.83 -11.04 -17.00
C GLY A 365 3.91 -10.34 -16.19
N GLY A 366 4.43 -9.19 -16.63
CA GLY A 366 5.51 -8.46 -15.96
C GLY A 366 5.05 -7.24 -15.17
N VAL A 367 5.88 -6.77 -14.26
CA VAL A 367 5.63 -5.57 -13.45
C VAL A 367 5.39 -4.33 -14.32
N VAL A 368 6.14 -4.16 -15.41
CA VAL A 368 5.99 -2.97 -16.29
C VAL A 368 4.63 -2.93 -17.00
N PRO A 369 4.14 -4.00 -17.64
CA PRO A 369 2.77 -4.04 -18.16
C PRO A 369 1.72 -3.85 -17.06
N MET A 370 1.89 -4.50 -15.89
CA MET A 370 0.98 -4.35 -14.75
C MET A 370 0.90 -2.90 -14.25
N LEU A 371 2.00 -2.15 -14.26
CA LEU A 371 2.01 -0.72 -13.94
C LEU A 371 1.11 0.07 -14.90
N ARG A 372 1.21 -0.21 -16.21
CA ARG A 372 0.36 0.45 -17.21
C ARG A 372 -1.12 0.12 -16.98
N LEU A 373 -1.45 -1.15 -16.77
CA LEU A 373 -2.82 -1.59 -16.49
C LEU A 373 -3.35 -0.98 -15.20
N SER A 374 -2.53 -0.92 -14.13
CA SER A 374 -2.92 -0.31 -12.86
C SER A 374 -3.22 1.19 -12.98
N VAL A 375 -2.42 1.93 -13.78
CA VAL A 375 -2.69 3.36 -14.06
C VAL A 375 -3.98 3.53 -14.85
N GLN A 376 -4.22 2.70 -15.87
CA GLN A 376 -5.45 2.74 -16.68
C GLN A 376 -6.68 2.39 -15.82
N GLY A 377 -6.60 1.32 -15.01
CA GLY A 377 -7.67 0.92 -14.10
C GLY A 377 -7.98 2.00 -13.06
N LEU A 378 -6.96 2.59 -12.44
CA LEU A 378 -7.17 3.69 -11.49
C LEU A 378 -7.82 4.91 -12.16
N ALA A 379 -7.37 5.29 -13.36
CA ALA A 379 -7.95 6.39 -14.11
C ALA A 379 -9.41 6.11 -14.50
N SER A 380 -9.76 4.87 -14.84
CA SER A 380 -11.13 4.44 -15.11
C SER A 380 -12.00 4.61 -13.86
N ILE A 381 -11.58 4.05 -12.72
CA ILE A 381 -12.34 4.08 -11.45
C ILE A 381 -12.63 5.51 -10.98
N VAL A 382 -11.66 6.42 -11.08
CA VAL A 382 -11.83 7.82 -10.63
C VAL A 382 -12.47 8.73 -11.68
N SER A 383 -12.74 8.21 -12.88
CA SER A 383 -13.45 8.97 -13.92
C SER A 383 -14.91 9.20 -13.55
N PRO A 384 -15.56 10.28 -14.04
CA PRO A 384 -16.98 10.49 -13.82
C PRO A 384 -17.86 9.32 -14.31
N ALA A 385 -17.46 8.65 -15.40
CA ALA A 385 -18.12 7.46 -15.92
C ALA A 385 -17.97 6.29 -14.95
N GLY A 386 -16.75 5.94 -14.52
CA GLY A 386 -16.51 4.83 -13.59
C GLY A 386 -17.17 5.00 -12.23
N ILE A 387 -17.22 6.23 -11.70
CA ILE A 387 -17.99 6.52 -10.49
C ILE A 387 -19.50 6.35 -10.75
N GLY A 388 -19.99 6.80 -11.91
CA GLY A 388 -21.38 6.62 -12.33
C GLY A 388 -21.76 5.15 -12.45
N ASP A 389 -20.93 4.34 -13.09
CA ASP A 389 -21.11 2.90 -13.26
C ASP A 389 -21.11 2.17 -11.92
N LEU A 390 -20.15 2.50 -11.02
CA LEU A 390 -20.12 1.93 -9.68
C LEU A 390 -21.40 2.22 -8.89
N VAL A 391 -21.91 3.46 -8.95
CA VAL A 391 -23.15 3.85 -8.26
C VAL A 391 -24.35 3.15 -8.90
N SER A 392 -24.49 3.15 -10.23
CA SER A 392 -25.62 2.53 -10.94
C SER A 392 -25.69 1.01 -10.69
N THR A 393 -24.55 0.32 -10.72
CA THR A 393 -24.44 -1.11 -10.40
C THR A 393 -24.79 -1.35 -8.91
N SER A 394 -24.30 -0.50 -7.99
CA SER A 394 -24.54 -0.66 -6.54
C SER A 394 -26.02 -0.53 -6.16
N VAL A 395 -26.81 0.22 -6.92
CA VAL A 395 -28.27 0.38 -6.71
C VAL A 395 -29.11 -0.56 -7.59
N GLY A 396 -28.49 -1.47 -8.33
CA GLY A 396 -29.15 -2.44 -9.19
C GLY A 396 -29.76 -1.85 -10.48
N ALA A 397 -29.31 -0.66 -10.89
CA ALA A 397 -29.76 -0.01 -12.12
C ALA A 397 -29.05 -0.52 -13.39
N GLN A 398 -27.92 -1.20 -13.22
CA GLN A 398 -27.09 -1.79 -14.27
C GLN A 398 -26.56 -3.14 -13.81
N GLU A 399 -26.43 -4.10 -14.72
CA GLU A 399 -25.76 -5.37 -14.44
C GLU A 399 -24.27 -5.14 -14.13
N ARG A 400 -23.72 -5.99 -13.27
CA ARG A 400 -22.32 -5.92 -12.88
C ARG A 400 -21.44 -6.35 -14.06
N ASP A 401 -20.52 -5.46 -14.44
CA ASP A 401 -19.44 -5.81 -15.36
C ASP A 401 -18.44 -6.74 -14.67
N PRO A 402 -18.18 -7.96 -15.18
CA PRO A 402 -17.17 -8.87 -14.64
C PRO A 402 -15.75 -8.27 -14.64
N GLU A 403 -15.45 -7.34 -15.56
CA GLU A 403 -14.17 -6.62 -15.63
C GLU A 403 -14.17 -5.34 -14.78
N GLY A 404 -15.26 -5.04 -14.09
CA GLY A 404 -15.46 -3.84 -13.29
C GLY A 404 -14.68 -3.82 -11.97
N VAL A 405 -15.05 -2.88 -11.09
CA VAL A 405 -14.39 -2.70 -9.78
C VAL A 405 -14.63 -3.90 -8.88
N VAL A 406 -13.54 -4.51 -8.42
CA VAL A 406 -13.53 -5.64 -7.48
C VAL A 406 -12.89 -5.18 -6.18
N SER A 407 -13.52 -5.48 -5.03
CA SER A 407 -12.93 -5.16 -3.72
C SER A 407 -11.81 -6.13 -3.36
N LEU A 408 -11.06 -5.80 -2.30
CA LEU A 408 -10.05 -6.73 -1.75
C LEU A 408 -10.64 -8.08 -1.33
N ILE A 409 -11.91 -8.10 -0.92
CA ILE A 409 -12.63 -9.35 -0.58
C ILE A 409 -12.98 -10.12 -1.85
N GLY A 410 -13.41 -9.43 -2.90
CA GLY A 410 -13.64 -10.04 -4.20
C GLY A 410 -12.37 -10.70 -4.74
N ILE A 411 -11.23 -9.99 -4.71
CA ILE A 411 -9.93 -10.56 -5.11
C ILE A 411 -9.56 -11.77 -4.25
N ALA A 412 -9.74 -11.69 -2.94
CA ALA A 412 -9.47 -12.81 -2.03
C ALA A 412 -10.42 -14.00 -2.29
N SER A 413 -11.69 -13.73 -2.65
CA SER A 413 -12.66 -14.75 -3.04
C SER A 413 -12.27 -15.44 -4.35
N LEU A 414 -11.85 -14.68 -5.37
CA LEU A 414 -11.33 -15.23 -6.63
C LEU A 414 -10.10 -16.12 -6.38
N ALA A 415 -9.15 -15.64 -5.57
CA ALA A 415 -7.99 -16.43 -5.14
C ALA A 415 -8.42 -17.70 -4.39
N GLY A 416 -9.51 -17.65 -3.63
CA GLY A 416 -10.10 -18.80 -2.93
C GLY A 416 -10.74 -19.81 -3.89
N GLN A 417 -11.50 -19.37 -4.89
CA GLN A 417 -12.17 -20.22 -5.88
C GLN A 417 -11.15 -21.01 -6.71
N THR A 418 -10.04 -20.38 -7.08
CA THR A 418 -8.98 -21.04 -7.86
C THR A 418 -8.09 -21.96 -7.03
N ALA A 419 -8.10 -21.86 -5.70
CA ALA A 419 -7.20 -22.60 -4.81
C ALA A 419 -7.32 -24.13 -4.90
N GLU A 420 -8.44 -24.65 -5.37
CA GLU A 420 -8.70 -26.08 -5.55
C GLU A 420 -8.18 -26.62 -6.91
N GLN A 421 -7.79 -25.73 -7.81
CA GLN A 421 -7.28 -26.07 -9.15
C GLN A 421 -5.78 -26.44 -9.18
N GLY A 422 -5.20 -26.86 -8.05
CA GLY A 422 -3.82 -27.33 -7.99
C GLY A 422 -2.78 -26.26 -8.36
N THR A 423 -1.94 -26.57 -9.36
CA THR A 423 -0.85 -25.66 -9.80
C THR A 423 -1.41 -24.38 -10.44
N ALA A 424 -2.48 -24.49 -11.23
CA ALA A 424 -3.14 -23.32 -11.83
C ALA A 424 -3.71 -22.37 -10.77
N GLY A 425 -4.29 -22.90 -9.71
CA GLY A 425 -4.77 -22.09 -8.58
C GLY A 425 -3.64 -21.37 -7.84
N LEU A 426 -2.51 -22.03 -7.65
CA LEU A 426 -1.33 -21.38 -7.06
C LEU A 426 -0.75 -20.29 -7.96
N TYR A 427 -0.75 -20.51 -9.29
CA TYR A 427 -0.36 -19.50 -10.27
C TYR A 427 -1.24 -18.26 -10.13
N THR A 428 -2.55 -18.42 -10.21
CA THR A 428 -3.53 -17.32 -10.11
C THR A 428 -3.39 -16.58 -8.78
N PHE A 429 -3.24 -17.30 -7.67
CA PHE A 429 -3.05 -16.72 -6.35
C PHE A 429 -1.82 -15.80 -6.27
N LEU A 430 -0.65 -16.28 -6.71
CA LEU A 430 0.59 -15.51 -6.67
C LEU A 430 0.57 -14.35 -7.66
N PHE A 431 -0.04 -14.55 -8.83
CA PHE A 431 -0.20 -13.53 -9.85
C PHE A 431 -1.11 -12.38 -9.35
N LEU A 432 -2.27 -12.70 -8.78
CA LEU A 432 -3.17 -11.70 -8.19
C LEU A 432 -2.51 -10.94 -7.05
N LEU A 433 -1.73 -11.63 -6.21
CA LEU A 433 -0.99 -11.00 -5.12
C LEU A 433 0.10 -10.05 -5.65
N ALA A 434 0.80 -10.43 -6.70
CA ALA A 434 1.78 -9.58 -7.37
C ALA A 434 1.11 -8.35 -8.01
N TYR A 435 0.02 -8.56 -8.75
CA TYR A 435 -0.76 -7.49 -9.37
C TYR A 435 -1.30 -6.50 -8.33
N LEU A 436 -1.84 -6.99 -7.22
CA LEU A 436 -2.28 -6.14 -6.11
C LEU A 436 -1.15 -5.28 -5.54
N ASN A 437 0.07 -5.84 -5.40
CA ASN A 437 1.22 -5.05 -4.95
C ASN A 437 1.59 -3.95 -5.96
N VAL A 438 1.57 -4.24 -7.26
CA VAL A 438 1.80 -3.21 -8.29
C VAL A 438 0.71 -2.12 -8.24
N PHE A 439 -0.55 -2.52 -8.05
CA PHE A 439 -1.65 -1.57 -7.87
C PHE A 439 -1.46 -0.70 -6.62
N LEU A 440 -1.08 -1.30 -5.48
CA LEU A 440 -0.80 -0.57 -4.24
C LEU A 440 0.35 0.43 -4.39
N PHE A 441 1.38 0.11 -5.19
CA PHE A 441 2.43 1.06 -5.53
C PHE A 441 1.86 2.30 -6.24
N ILE A 442 1.08 2.11 -7.30
CA ILE A 442 0.46 3.21 -8.06
C ILE A 442 -0.50 4.01 -7.17
N PHE A 443 -1.33 3.31 -6.40
CA PHE A 443 -2.32 3.91 -5.53
C PHE A 443 -1.67 4.80 -4.45
N ASN A 444 -0.57 4.35 -3.85
CA ASN A 444 0.19 5.15 -2.88
C ASN A 444 0.93 6.33 -3.52
N LEU A 445 1.16 6.34 -4.84
CA LEU A 445 1.75 7.48 -5.55
C LEU A 445 0.73 8.53 -6.02
N VAL A 446 -0.56 8.32 -5.82
CA VAL A 446 -1.59 9.33 -6.10
C VAL A 446 -1.23 10.63 -5.38
N PRO A 447 -1.13 11.79 -6.08
CA PRO A 447 -0.65 13.04 -5.48
C PRO A 447 -1.71 13.74 -4.61
N LEU A 448 -2.42 12.97 -3.81
CA LEU A 448 -3.49 13.42 -2.90
C LEU A 448 -3.28 12.81 -1.50
N PRO A 449 -3.39 13.60 -0.41
CA PRO A 449 -3.49 13.03 0.93
C PRO A 449 -4.77 12.16 1.04
N PRO A 450 -4.76 11.03 1.74
CA PRO A 450 -3.77 10.61 2.74
C PRO A 450 -2.61 9.75 2.23
N PHE A 451 -2.46 9.57 0.91
CA PHE A 451 -1.42 8.72 0.32
C PHE A 451 -0.02 9.33 0.42
N ASP A 452 1.01 8.51 0.27
CA ASP A 452 2.42 8.95 0.25
C ASP A 452 2.68 9.96 -0.89
N GLY A 453 2.06 9.75 -2.05
CA GLY A 453 2.09 10.67 -3.18
C GLY A 453 1.60 12.08 -2.81
N GLY A 454 0.65 12.20 -1.89
CA GLY A 454 0.20 13.47 -1.34
C GLY A 454 1.31 14.20 -0.59
N HIS A 455 2.09 13.50 0.21
CA HIS A 455 3.26 14.07 0.88
C HIS A 455 4.36 14.47 -0.11
N LEU A 456 4.58 13.68 -1.18
CA LEU A 456 5.49 14.04 -2.26
C LEU A 456 5.01 15.28 -3.02
N ALA A 457 3.71 15.41 -3.27
CA ALA A 457 3.10 16.59 -3.89
C ALA A 457 3.28 17.83 -3.02
N VAL A 458 3.08 17.73 -1.70
CA VAL A 458 3.35 18.83 -0.76
C VAL A 458 4.81 19.28 -0.85
N LEU A 459 5.78 18.34 -0.87
CA LEU A 459 7.20 18.67 -1.05
C LEU A 459 7.48 19.38 -2.38
N ALA A 460 6.83 18.94 -3.46
CA ALA A 460 6.97 19.57 -4.77
C ALA A 460 6.42 21.00 -4.77
N VAL A 461 5.23 21.23 -4.18
CA VAL A 461 4.62 22.56 -4.01
C VAL A 461 5.49 23.47 -3.18
N GLU A 462 6.03 22.98 -2.05
CA GLU A 462 6.97 23.75 -1.22
C GLU A 462 8.24 24.14 -1.98
N LYS A 463 8.81 23.21 -2.76
CA LYS A 463 10.00 23.46 -3.57
C LYS A 463 9.75 24.52 -4.66
N VAL A 464 8.64 24.39 -5.38
CA VAL A 464 8.23 25.35 -6.42
C VAL A 464 7.93 26.72 -5.79
N GLY A 465 7.16 26.75 -4.70
CA GLY A 465 6.86 27.98 -3.97
C GLY A 465 8.11 28.71 -3.49
N ASN A 466 9.06 27.97 -2.94
CA ASN A 466 10.34 28.53 -2.49
C ASN A 466 11.23 29.01 -3.65
N LEU A 467 11.21 28.32 -4.80
CA LEU A 467 11.90 28.78 -6.01
C LEU A 467 11.31 30.09 -6.52
N LEU A 468 9.98 30.20 -6.62
CA LEU A 468 9.29 31.41 -7.05
C LEU A 468 9.53 32.59 -6.08
N ARG A 469 9.60 32.32 -4.77
CA ARG A 469 9.96 33.36 -3.77
C ARG A 469 11.39 33.85 -3.97
N ARG A 470 12.36 32.95 -4.18
CA ARG A 470 13.75 33.30 -4.49
C ARG A 470 13.85 34.17 -5.74
N LEU A 471 13.15 33.79 -6.84
CA LEU A 471 13.12 34.56 -8.08
C LEU A 471 12.52 35.96 -7.89
N ARG A 472 11.69 36.15 -6.86
CA ARG A 472 11.11 37.47 -6.49
C ARG A 472 11.90 38.19 -5.41
N GLY A 473 13.12 37.74 -5.07
CA GLY A 473 13.97 38.32 -4.03
C GLY A 473 13.43 38.17 -2.60
N ARG A 474 12.50 37.20 -2.36
CA ARG A 474 11.93 36.90 -1.04
C ARG A 474 12.63 35.71 -0.40
N GLN A 475 12.59 35.63 0.92
CA GLN A 475 13.12 34.48 1.68
C GLN A 475 12.36 33.19 1.27
N PRO A 476 13.09 32.06 1.11
CA PRO A 476 12.51 30.77 0.72
C PRO A 476 11.96 30.02 1.92
N ASP A 477 10.94 30.57 2.55
CA ASP A 477 10.34 30.09 3.79
C ASP A 477 8.89 29.60 3.60
N PHE A 478 8.51 29.31 2.35
CA PHE A 478 7.18 28.79 2.05
C PHE A 478 7.03 27.32 2.51
N THR A 479 6.02 27.09 3.32
CA THR A 479 5.56 25.76 3.75
C THR A 479 4.07 25.66 3.57
N VAL A 480 3.58 24.47 3.22
CA VAL A 480 2.13 24.21 3.11
C VAL A 480 1.56 24.08 4.52
N ASP A 481 0.44 24.77 4.77
CA ASP A 481 -0.26 24.64 6.04
C ASP A 481 -0.88 23.24 6.17
N PRO A 482 -0.66 22.51 7.25
CA PRO A 482 -1.27 21.20 7.49
C PRO A 482 -2.79 21.20 7.54
N ARG A 483 -3.41 22.32 7.93
CA ARG A 483 -4.86 22.45 7.85
C ARG A 483 -5.35 22.27 6.41
N THR A 484 -4.58 22.78 5.43
CA THR A 484 -4.86 22.57 4.01
C THR A 484 -4.74 21.10 3.63
N ILE A 485 -3.70 20.40 4.12
CA ILE A 485 -3.51 18.97 3.87
C ILE A 485 -4.70 18.17 4.43
N THR A 486 -5.11 18.46 5.66
CA THR A 486 -6.27 17.81 6.29
C THR A 486 -7.58 18.14 5.56
N ALA A 487 -7.78 19.39 5.13
CA ALA A 487 -8.95 19.80 4.38
C ALA A 487 -9.09 19.09 3.02
N VAL A 488 -7.97 18.74 2.38
CA VAL A 488 -7.96 17.94 1.16
C VAL A 488 -8.12 16.44 1.47
N ALA A 489 -7.49 15.95 2.54
CA ALA A 489 -7.55 14.52 2.90
C ALA A 489 -8.96 14.05 3.26
N LEU A 490 -9.74 14.83 4.00
CA LEU A 490 -11.07 14.42 4.46
C LEU A 490 -12.07 14.08 3.33
N PRO A 491 -12.25 14.90 2.28
CA PRO A 491 -13.08 14.53 1.13
C PRO A 491 -12.56 13.29 0.38
N VAL A 492 -11.24 13.15 0.24
CA VAL A 492 -10.63 11.97 -0.41
C VAL A 492 -10.91 10.71 0.40
N ILE A 493 -10.73 10.75 1.72
CA ILE A 493 -11.07 9.62 2.61
C ILE A 493 -12.57 9.29 2.51
N GLY A 494 -13.44 10.31 2.49
CA GLY A 494 -14.88 10.12 2.32
C GLY A 494 -15.24 9.42 1.02
N LEU A 495 -14.64 9.84 -0.10
CA LEU A 495 -14.83 9.19 -1.40
C LEU A 495 -14.32 7.75 -1.41
N LEU A 496 -13.13 7.51 -0.84
CA LEU A 496 -12.58 6.16 -0.74
C LEU A 496 -13.46 5.22 0.09
N LEU A 497 -13.96 5.70 1.23
CA LEU A 497 -14.88 4.92 2.06
C LEU A 497 -16.16 4.57 1.29
N LEU A 498 -16.70 5.52 0.51
CA LEU A 498 -17.87 5.27 -0.33
C LEU A 498 -17.56 4.17 -1.37
N VAL A 499 -16.43 4.26 -2.10
CA VAL A 499 -16.02 3.25 -3.08
C VAL A 499 -15.82 1.89 -2.42
N VAL A 500 -15.14 1.84 -1.27
CA VAL A 500 -14.90 0.59 -0.52
C VAL A 500 -16.22 -0.04 -0.07
N ILE A 501 -17.14 0.75 0.48
CA ILE A 501 -18.44 0.26 0.95
C ILE A 501 -19.28 -0.24 -0.23
N ALA A 502 -19.31 0.50 -1.34
CA ALA A 502 -20.06 0.13 -2.55
C ALA A 502 -19.49 -1.16 -3.17
N SER A 503 -18.17 -1.27 -3.33
CA SER A 503 -17.53 -2.48 -3.86
C SER A 503 -17.74 -3.69 -2.95
N PHE A 504 -17.65 -3.49 -1.63
CA PHE A 504 -17.91 -4.53 -0.64
C PHE A 504 -19.37 -5.02 -0.70
N TRP A 505 -20.31 -4.08 -0.83
CA TRP A 505 -21.72 -4.40 -0.99
C TRP A 505 -21.96 -5.26 -2.24
N LEU A 506 -21.37 -4.87 -3.38
CA LEU A 506 -21.47 -5.62 -4.62
C LEU A 506 -20.89 -7.04 -4.51
N ASP A 507 -19.70 -7.19 -3.88
CA ASP A 507 -19.06 -8.49 -3.73
C ASP A 507 -19.86 -9.47 -2.82
N ILE A 508 -20.72 -8.94 -1.93
CA ILE A 508 -21.63 -9.76 -1.11
C ILE A 508 -22.93 -10.08 -1.85
N THR A 509 -23.52 -9.07 -2.53
CA THR A 509 -24.87 -9.21 -3.11
C THR A 509 -24.86 -9.82 -4.51
N ASP A 510 -23.78 -9.57 -5.27
CA ASP A 510 -23.59 -10.06 -6.65
C ASP A 510 -22.10 -10.45 -6.85
N PRO A 511 -21.66 -11.58 -6.27
CA PRO A 511 -20.26 -12.00 -6.35
C PRO A 511 -19.88 -12.44 -7.76
N ILE A 512 -18.70 -12.01 -8.23
CA ILE A 512 -18.09 -12.51 -9.47
C ILE A 512 -17.74 -13.99 -9.25
N ARG A 513 -18.17 -14.85 -10.16
CA ARG A 513 -17.86 -16.29 -10.21
C ARG A 513 -17.02 -16.57 -11.45
N LEU A 514 -15.95 -17.35 -11.27
CA LEU A 514 -15.11 -17.89 -12.35
C LEU A 514 -15.69 -19.19 -12.86
#